data_3a430301749a66bb96b558df73d61bfd
#
_entry.id   3a430301749a66bb96b558df73d61bfd
#
_cell.length_a   1.000
_cell.length_b   1.000
_cell.length_c   1.000
_cell.angle_alpha   90.00
_cell.angle_beta   90.00
_cell.angle_gamma   90.00
#
_symmetry.space_group_name_H-M   'P 1'
#
loop_
_entity.id
_entity.type
_entity.pdbx_description
1 polymer ?
#
loop_
_entity_poly.entity_id
_entity_poly.type
_entity_poly.pdbx_seq_one_letter_code
_entity_poly.pdbx_strand_id
1 'polypeptide(L)'
;RERENGGLELHGLGDPQRVERELWTLLHDRDKVSANLLTKDCVHQRVIDGKVILIIDIPQAPRDKRPVFLKRDPFANTYIRTLDGDRLAEPQRVRRMFADADPGEPDSRVVEGFGMEDLHEETISRYRNLLSARRPGHPFLLEEGIPFLRQIRAWGRDRERNTEGPTLAGLLVFGRERSILDRLPRFHLDYRELPDVGMPGRWRDRVYPDGTWNANILEFYLRVQAKLHDQLPLPFSLASNLLRRDETPVHEALREALVNSLIHADYTTGNGI
;
A
#
# COMPACT_ATOMS: atom_id res chain seq x y z
N ARG A 1 -12.45 -35.51 -11.55
CA ARG A 1 -12.66 -35.04 -12.93
C ARG A 1 -13.96 -34.25 -12.97
N GLU A 2 -13.97 -33.12 -13.64
CA GLU A 2 -15.17 -32.32 -13.86
C GLU A 2 -16.00 -32.96 -14.97
N ARG A 3 -17.32 -33.09 -14.77
CA ARG A 3 -18.29 -33.54 -15.75
C ARG A 3 -18.77 -32.37 -16.60
N GLU A 4 -19.33 -32.64 -17.79
CA GLU A 4 -19.89 -31.57 -18.65
C GLU A 4 -21.01 -30.75 -18.01
N ASN A 5 -21.65 -31.27 -16.96
CA ASN A 5 -22.69 -30.56 -16.17
C ASN A 5 -22.14 -29.79 -14.96
N GLY A 6 -20.81 -29.64 -14.84
CA GLY A 6 -20.15 -28.97 -13.71
C GLY A 6 -20.05 -29.82 -12.43
N GLY A 7 -20.53 -31.05 -12.42
CA GLY A 7 -20.38 -31.96 -11.29
C GLY A 7 -18.98 -32.56 -11.20
N LEU A 8 -18.48 -32.81 -9.99
CA LEU A 8 -17.20 -33.45 -9.78
C LEU A 8 -17.35 -34.97 -9.64
N GLU A 9 -16.53 -35.73 -10.36
CA GLU A 9 -16.45 -37.18 -10.28
C GLU A 9 -15.11 -37.62 -9.69
N LEU A 10 -15.17 -38.45 -8.65
CA LEU A 10 -13.99 -39.02 -8.00
C LEU A 10 -13.44 -40.18 -8.87
N HIS A 11 -12.27 -39.97 -9.46
CA HIS A 11 -11.58 -41.02 -10.21
C HIS A 11 -10.63 -41.86 -9.37
N GLY A 12 -10.02 -41.24 -8.34
CA GLY A 12 -8.93 -41.81 -7.57
C GLY A 12 -7.59 -41.79 -8.31
N LEU A 13 -6.53 -42.03 -7.59
CA LEU A 13 -5.16 -42.18 -8.10
C LEU A 13 -4.77 -43.64 -8.10
N GLY A 14 -4.26 -44.13 -9.24
CA GLY A 14 -3.78 -45.53 -9.32
C GLY A 14 -2.46 -45.75 -8.56
N ASP A 15 -1.57 -44.75 -8.56
CA ASP A 15 -0.33 -44.74 -7.80
C ASP A 15 -0.13 -43.37 -7.12
N PRO A 16 -0.73 -43.17 -5.94
CA PRO A 16 -0.63 -41.91 -5.20
C PRO A 16 0.80 -41.52 -4.82
N GLN A 17 1.63 -42.52 -4.51
CA GLN A 17 3.03 -42.28 -4.10
C GLN A 17 3.89 -41.78 -5.27
N ARG A 18 3.64 -42.30 -6.47
CA ARG A 18 4.30 -41.83 -7.66
C ARG A 18 3.92 -40.38 -7.98
N VAL A 19 2.62 -40.07 -7.93
CA VAL A 19 2.11 -38.71 -8.19
C VAL A 19 2.70 -37.71 -7.17
N GLU A 20 2.77 -38.09 -5.91
CA GLU A 20 3.34 -37.26 -4.86
C GLU A 20 4.85 -37.01 -5.10
N ARG A 21 5.62 -38.05 -5.46
CA ARG A 21 7.05 -37.88 -5.81
C ARG A 21 7.26 -36.99 -7.01
N GLU A 22 6.45 -37.16 -8.06
CA GLU A 22 6.50 -36.30 -9.25
C GLU A 22 6.18 -34.85 -8.89
N LEU A 23 5.17 -34.61 -8.06
CA LEU A 23 4.84 -33.28 -7.54
C LEU A 23 6.05 -32.61 -6.85
N TRP A 24 6.65 -33.32 -5.91
CA TRP A 24 7.82 -32.78 -5.17
C TRP A 24 9.02 -32.54 -6.09
N THR A 25 9.23 -33.40 -7.07
CA THR A 25 10.30 -33.21 -8.07
C THR A 25 10.08 -31.94 -8.90
N LEU A 26 8.85 -31.68 -9.34
CA LEU A 26 8.49 -30.48 -10.09
C LEU A 26 8.61 -29.21 -9.25
N LEU A 27 8.17 -29.26 -7.99
CA LEU A 27 8.22 -28.11 -7.08
C LEU A 27 9.65 -27.71 -6.66
N HIS A 28 10.60 -28.64 -6.68
CA HIS A 28 12.01 -28.37 -6.40
C HIS A 28 12.80 -27.93 -7.64
N ASP A 29 12.26 -28.12 -8.82
CA ASP A 29 12.86 -27.68 -10.07
C ASP A 29 12.58 -26.19 -10.31
N ARG A 30 13.61 -25.36 -10.16
CA ARG A 30 13.49 -23.90 -10.35
C ARG A 30 13.19 -23.51 -11.82
N ASP A 31 13.42 -24.39 -12.76
CA ASP A 31 13.03 -24.17 -14.15
C ASP A 31 11.53 -24.44 -14.37
N LYS A 32 10.86 -25.08 -13.41
CA LYS A 32 9.43 -25.37 -13.44
C LYS A 32 8.62 -24.42 -12.56
N VAL A 33 9.11 -24.13 -11.36
CA VAL A 33 8.43 -23.26 -10.39
C VAL A 33 9.43 -22.32 -9.75
N SER A 34 9.16 -21.03 -9.79
CA SER A 34 10.06 -20.00 -9.26
C SER A 34 10.33 -20.12 -7.75
N ALA A 35 9.32 -20.57 -6.99
CA ALA A 35 9.42 -20.78 -5.55
C ALA A 35 8.48 -21.91 -5.10
N ASN A 36 9.02 -22.87 -4.36
CA ASN A 36 8.19 -23.87 -3.68
C ASN A 36 7.62 -23.28 -2.38
N LEU A 37 6.29 -23.29 -2.26
CA LEU A 37 5.56 -22.82 -1.08
C LEU A 37 5.05 -23.97 -0.19
N LEU A 38 5.09 -25.21 -0.72
CA LEU A 38 4.52 -26.35 -0.02
C LEU A 38 5.52 -26.99 0.94
N THR A 39 5.02 -27.35 2.10
CA THR A 39 5.67 -28.26 3.05
C THR A 39 5.02 -29.64 2.99
N LYS A 40 5.61 -30.64 3.62
CA LYS A 40 5.03 -31.99 3.67
C LYS A 40 3.62 -32.00 4.29
N ASP A 41 3.37 -31.09 5.24
CA ASP A 41 2.09 -30.98 5.93
C ASP A 41 0.99 -30.33 5.04
N CYS A 42 1.35 -29.85 3.86
CA CYS A 42 0.39 -29.33 2.88
C CYS A 42 -0.17 -30.41 1.94
N VAL A 43 0.37 -31.63 1.98
CA VAL A 43 0.01 -32.70 1.04
C VAL A 43 -0.52 -33.89 1.80
N HIS A 44 -1.80 -34.20 1.60
CA HIS A 44 -2.50 -35.25 2.36
C HIS A 44 -3.13 -36.26 1.41
N GLN A 45 -3.03 -37.55 1.76
CA GLN A 45 -3.77 -38.59 1.10
C GLN A 45 -5.07 -38.86 1.84
N ARG A 46 -6.18 -39.00 1.14
CA ARG A 46 -7.49 -39.35 1.67
C ARG A 46 -8.12 -40.45 0.85
N VAL A 47 -8.85 -41.32 1.51
CA VAL A 47 -9.65 -42.35 0.87
C VAL A 47 -11.12 -41.96 0.94
N ILE A 48 -11.77 -41.81 -0.20
CA ILE A 48 -13.19 -41.49 -0.34
C ILE A 48 -13.80 -42.54 -1.30
N ASP A 49 -14.82 -43.22 -0.86
CA ASP A 49 -15.51 -44.28 -1.64
C ASP A 49 -14.53 -45.36 -2.18
N GLY A 50 -13.52 -45.74 -1.38
CA GLY A 50 -12.50 -46.71 -1.76
C GLY A 50 -11.46 -46.20 -2.76
N LYS A 51 -11.50 -44.90 -3.13
CA LYS A 51 -10.58 -44.26 -4.06
C LYS A 51 -9.63 -43.33 -3.32
N VAL A 52 -8.33 -43.42 -3.60
CA VAL A 52 -7.32 -42.54 -3.02
C VAL A 52 -7.27 -41.23 -3.80
N ILE A 53 -7.34 -40.13 -3.09
CA ILE A 53 -7.15 -38.76 -3.63
C ILE A 53 -6.01 -38.07 -2.91
N LEU A 54 -5.37 -37.13 -3.59
CA LEU A 54 -4.36 -36.24 -3.04
C LEU A 54 -4.99 -34.86 -2.82
N ILE A 55 -4.92 -34.37 -1.58
CA ILE A 55 -5.35 -33.03 -1.22
C ILE A 55 -4.10 -32.19 -1.01
N ILE A 56 -4.05 -31.05 -1.68
CA ILE A 56 -2.91 -30.12 -1.63
C ILE A 56 -3.42 -28.79 -1.12
N ASP A 57 -3.03 -28.43 0.10
CA ASP A 57 -3.32 -27.14 0.69
C ASP A 57 -2.25 -26.13 0.25
N ILE A 58 -2.64 -25.17 -0.59
CA ILE A 58 -1.70 -24.18 -1.14
C ILE A 58 -1.73 -22.92 -0.29
N PRO A 59 -0.66 -22.62 0.49
CA PRO A 59 -0.60 -21.44 1.30
C PRO A 59 -0.44 -20.19 0.42
N GLN A 60 -0.89 -19.06 0.94
CA GLN A 60 -0.63 -17.78 0.29
C GLN A 60 0.88 -17.51 0.23
N ALA A 61 1.40 -17.14 -0.94
CA ALA A 61 2.81 -16.79 -1.10
C ALA A 61 3.17 -15.61 -0.18
N PRO A 62 4.22 -15.71 0.64
CA PRO A 62 4.74 -14.59 1.39
C PRO A 62 5.22 -13.48 0.44
N ARG A 63 5.27 -12.25 0.96
CA ARG A 63 5.50 -11.05 0.15
C ARG A 63 6.79 -11.12 -0.64
N ASP A 64 7.87 -11.55 0.01
CA ASP A 64 9.23 -11.70 -0.55
C ASP A 64 9.37 -12.78 -1.63
N LYS A 65 8.37 -13.66 -1.78
CA LYS A 65 8.35 -14.73 -2.79
C LYS A 65 7.37 -14.46 -3.93
N ARG A 66 6.73 -13.31 -3.97
CA ARG A 66 5.82 -12.96 -5.07
C ARG A 66 6.56 -12.25 -6.20
N PRO A 67 6.15 -12.48 -7.45
CA PRO A 67 5.18 -13.48 -7.91
C PRO A 67 5.74 -14.90 -7.89
N VAL A 68 4.90 -15.90 -7.63
CA VAL A 68 5.22 -17.29 -7.94
C VAL A 68 4.77 -17.55 -9.36
N PHE A 69 5.69 -18.01 -10.20
CA PHE A 69 5.45 -18.24 -11.61
C PHE A 69 6.00 -19.58 -12.07
N LEU A 70 5.44 -20.09 -13.15
CA LEU A 70 5.88 -21.31 -13.78
C LEU A 70 6.92 -21.00 -14.86
N LYS A 71 7.82 -21.94 -15.13
CA LYS A 71 8.90 -21.77 -16.11
C LYS A 71 9.80 -20.57 -15.75
N ARG A 72 10.39 -19.91 -16.76
CA ARG A 72 11.38 -18.84 -16.56
C ARG A 72 10.84 -17.42 -16.78
N ASP A 73 9.68 -17.31 -17.41
CA ASP A 73 9.09 -15.99 -17.74
C ASP A 73 7.95 -15.65 -16.78
N PRO A 74 8.15 -14.71 -15.84
CA PRO A 74 7.11 -14.31 -14.90
C PRO A 74 5.92 -13.62 -15.57
N PHE A 75 6.13 -12.91 -16.69
CA PHE A 75 5.06 -12.18 -17.34
C PHE A 75 4.12 -13.09 -18.15
N ALA A 76 4.63 -14.19 -18.67
CA ALA A 76 3.86 -15.16 -19.42
C ALA A 76 3.33 -16.32 -18.57
N ASN A 77 3.79 -16.49 -17.32
CA ASN A 77 3.51 -17.70 -16.54
C ASN A 77 3.18 -17.43 -15.05
N THR A 78 2.78 -16.23 -14.68
CA THR A 78 2.18 -15.95 -13.37
C THR A 78 0.67 -16.10 -13.48
N TYR A 79 0.11 -16.99 -12.67
CA TYR A 79 -1.33 -17.21 -12.61
C TYR A 79 -1.91 -16.76 -11.29
N ILE A 80 -3.13 -16.25 -11.35
CA ILE A 80 -3.93 -15.86 -10.18
C ILE A 80 -5.22 -16.64 -10.16
N ARG A 81 -5.60 -17.13 -9.00
CA ARG A 81 -6.88 -17.78 -8.79
C ARG A 81 -7.99 -16.73 -8.73
N THR A 82 -8.99 -16.90 -9.58
CA THR A 82 -10.25 -16.15 -9.59
C THR A 82 -11.39 -17.11 -9.25
N LEU A 83 -12.60 -16.60 -9.06
CA LEU A 83 -13.78 -17.41 -8.72
C LEU A 83 -14.05 -18.52 -9.76
N ASP A 84 -13.72 -18.25 -11.01
CA ASP A 84 -14.03 -19.08 -12.18
C ASP A 84 -12.81 -19.86 -12.73
N GLY A 85 -11.63 -19.75 -12.11
CA GLY A 85 -10.45 -20.49 -12.55
C GLY A 85 -9.12 -19.77 -12.35
N ASP A 86 -8.08 -20.34 -12.95
CA ASP A 86 -6.74 -19.77 -12.94
C ASP A 86 -6.57 -18.89 -14.20
N ARG A 87 -6.25 -17.62 -13.99
CA ARG A 87 -6.05 -16.65 -15.08
C ARG A 87 -4.62 -16.14 -15.08
N LEU A 88 -4.08 -15.91 -16.27
CA LEU A 88 -2.79 -15.26 -16.43
C LEU A 88 -2.85 -13.85 -15.83
N ALA A 89 -1.89 -13.53 -14.98
CA ALA A 89 -1.80 -12.20 -14.37
C ALA A 89 -1.42 -11.16 -15.43
N GLU A 90 -2.07 -10.00 -15.36
CA GLU A 90 -1.69 -8.87 -16.22
C GLU A 90 -0.26 -8.40 -15.94
N PRO A 91 0.50 -7.96 -16.96
CA PRO A 91 1.88 -7.53 -16.80
C PRO A 91 2.08 -6.44 -15.73
N GLN A 92 1.13 -5.52 -15.58
CA GLN A 92 1.17 -4.48 -14.54
C GLN A 92 1.09 -5.09 -13.14
N ARG A 93 0.23 -6.09 -12.94
CA ARG A 93 0.09 -6.80 -11.67
C ARG A 93 1.35 -7.58 -11.32
N VAL A 94 1.99 -8.21 -12.30
CA VAL A 94 3.26 -8.92 -12.12
C VAL A 94 4.37 -7.94 -11.69
N ARG A 95 4.48 -6.78 -12.36
CA ARG A 95 5.45 -5.73 -11.96
C ARG A 95 5.22 -5.26 -10.53
N ARG A 96 3.96 -5.07 -10.14
CA ARG A 96 3.59 -4.70 -8.77
C ARG A 96 4.01 -5.76 -7.76
N MET A 97 3.78 -7.05 -8.07
CA MET A 97 4.22 -8.14 -7.19
C MET A 97 5.73 -8.13 -6.97
N PHE A 98 6.53 -7.84 -8.00
CA PHE A 98 7.99 -7.69 -7.85
C PHE A 98 8.36 -6.46 -7.02
N ALA A 99 7.70 -5.33 -7.24
CA ALA A 99 7.94 -4.13 -6.44
C ALA A 99 7.58 -4.34 -4.97
N ASP A 100 6.48 -5.07 -4.71
CA ASP A 100 6.04 -5.43 -3.36
C ASP A 100 6.96 -6.47 -2.69
N ALA A 101 7.65 -7.30 -3.47
CA ALA A 101 8.58 -8.33 -2.97
C ALA A 101 9.92 -7.75 -2.51
N ASP A 102 10.27 -6.57 -2.97
CA ASP A 102 11.49 -5.88 -2.55
C ASP A 102 11.41 -5.55 -1.05
N PRO A 103 12.32 -6.10 -0.21
CA PRO A 103 12.31 -5.87 1.24
C PRO A 103 12.65 -4.43 1.62
N GLY A 104 13.16 -3.62 0.68
CA GLY A 104 13.38 -2.20 0.88
C GLY A 104 12.04 -1.47 1.02
N GLU A 105 11.90 -0.66 2.07
CA GLU A 105 10.76 0.27 2.19
C GLU A 105 10.86 1.28 1.05
N PRO A 106 9.98 1.25 0.02
CA PRO A 106 10.09 2.15 -1.14
C PRO A 106 10.06 3.61 -0.72
N ASP A 107 9.34 3.92 0.37
CA ASP A 107 9.18 5.27 0.90
C ASP A 107 10.46 5.81 1.54
N SER A 108 11.36 4.94 2.01
CA SER A 108 12.64 5.31 2.62
C SER A 108 13.76 5.53 1.59
N ARG A 109 13.53 5.21 0.32
CA ARG A 109 14.55 5.37 -0.73
C ARG A 109 14.80 6.83 -1.03
N VAL A 110 16.06 7.19 -1.15
CA VAL A 110 16.49 8.50 -1.61
C VAL A 110 16.07 8.69 -3.06
N VAL A 111 15.47 9.83 -3.36
CA VAL A 111 15.10 10.21 -4.73
C VAL A 111 16.28 10.91 -5.36
N GLU A 112 16.97 10.21 -6.28
CA GLU A 112 18.16 10.72 -6.93
C GLU A 112 17.87 11.96 -7.78
N GLY A 113 18.75 12.95 -7.70
CA GLY A 113 18.62 14.21 -8.46
C GLY A 113 17.69 15.24 -7.83
N PHE A 114 17.18 14.96 -6.61
CA PHE A 114 16.35 15.89 -5.85
C PHE A 114 17.10 16.41 -4.63
N GLY A 115 16.85 17.68 -4.28
CA GLY A 115 17.51 18.38 -3.18
C GLY A 115 16.56 19.16 -2.27
N MET A 116 17.11 20.06 -1.48
CA MET A 116 16.31 20.92 -0.60
C MET A 116 15.42 21.89 -1.40
N GLU A 117 15.82 22.28 -2.59
CA GLU A 117 15.07 23.12 -3.52
C GLU A 117 13.77 22.49 -3.99
N ASP A 118 13.68 21.15 -3.95
CA ASP A 118 12.49 20.38 -4.29
C ASP A 118 11.49 20.29 -3.13
N LEU A 119 11.91 20.66 -1.94
CA LEU A 119 11.04 20.67 -0.77
C LEU A 119 10.44 22.07 -0.54
N HIS A 120 9.23 22.09 -0.01
CA HIS A 120 8.49 23.31 0.31
C HIS A 120 8.75 23.70 1.76
N GLU A 121 9.54 24.72 1.96
CA GLU A 121 10.02 25.17 3.28
C GLU A 121 8.89 25.56 4.22
N GLU A 122 7.84 26.20 3.71
CA GLU A 122 6.67 26.56 4.52
C GLU A 122 5.93 25.33 5.06
N THR A 123 5.83 24.25 4.27
CA THR A 123 5.24 22.99 4.73
C THR A 123 6.08 22.35 5.83
N ILE A 124 7.41 22.37 5.70
CA ILE A 124 8.33 21.86 6.74
C ILE A 124 8.17 22.68 8.02
N SER A 125 8.15 24.01 7.91
CA SER A 125 7.95 24.92 9.05
C SER A 125 6.60 24.69 9.73
N ARG A 126 5.54 24.49 8.95
CA ARG A 126 4.21 24.15 9.47
C ARG A 126 4.21 22.83 10.23
N TYR A 127 4.85 21.80 9.70
CA TYR A 127 4.98 20.52 10.41
C TYR A 127 5.73 20.66 11.74
N ARG A 128 6.83 21.41 11.76
CA ARG A 128 7.57 21.69 13.00
C ARG A 128 6.69 22.40 14.03
N ASN A 129 5.91 23.40 13.60
CA ASN A 129 4.99 24.13 14.49
C ASN A 129 3.90 23.19 15.05
N LEU A 130 3.34 22.29 14.24
CA LEU A 130 2.38 21.29 14.68
C LEU A 130 3.00 20.30 15.68
N LEU A 131 4.23 19.86 15.43
CA LEU A 131 4.96 18.98 16.37
C LEU A 131 5.22 19.70 17.69
N SER A 132 5.67 20.97 17.64
CA SER A 132 5.91 21.78 18.83
C SER A 132 4.65 22.02 19.65
N ALA A 133 3.52 22.30 18.99
CA ALA A 133 2.24 22.50 19.67
C ALA A 133 1.72 21.22 20.33
N ARG A 134 1.89 20.06 19.69
CA ARG A 134 1.43 18.77 20.23
C ARG A 134 2.38 18.16 21.27
N ARG A 135 3.69 18.37 21.12
CA ARG A 135 4.75 17.81 21.97
C ARG A 135 5.82 18.84 22.22
N PRO A 136 5.56 19.83 23.11
CA PRO A 136 6.56 20.84 23.48
C PRO A 136 7.83 20.16 24.00
N GLY A 137 8.98 20.63 23.52
CA GLY A 137 10.28 20.08 23.93
C GLY A 137 10.65 18.75 23.31
N HIS A 138 9.96 18.31 22.23
CA HIS A 138 10.34 17.09 21.52
C HIS A 138 11.78 17.18 21.00
N PRO A 139 12.66 16.15 21.22
CA PRO A 139 14.08 16.21 20.85
C PRO A 139 14.36 16.60 19.41
N PHE A 140 13.50 16.19 18.48
CA PHE A 140 13.66 16.51 17.04
C PHE A 140 13.59 18.02 16.76
N LEU A 141 12.93 18.80 17.63
CA LEU A 141 12.82 20.25 17.48
C LEU A 141 14.12 21.01 17.80
N LEU A 142 15.11 20.33 18.40
CA LEU A 142 16.45 20.89 18.63
C LEU A 142 17.22 21.04 17.31
N GLU A 143 16.84 20.29 16.31
CA GLU A 143 17.48 20.29 15.00
C GLU A 143 16.66 21.11 13.99
N GLU A 144 17.35 21.66 12.97
CA GLU A 144 16.75 22.41 11.88
C GLU A 144 17.25 21.91 10.52
N GLY A 145 16.52 22.22 9.45
CA GLY A 145 16.90 21.87 8.09
C GLY A 145 17.08 20.37 7.88
N ILE A 146 18.17 19.98 7.21
CA ILE A 146 18.45 18.57 6.88
C ILE A 146 18.57 17.69 8.14
N PRO A 147 19.24 18.07 9.23
CA PRO A 147 19.25 17.28 10.46
C PRO A 147 17.84 16.95 10.97
N PHE A 148 16.93 17.91 11.01
CA PHE A 148 15.53 17.69 11.39
C PHE A 148 14.85 16.71 10.45
N LEU A 149 15.00 16.89 9.12
CA LEU A 149 14.41 16.02 8.11
C LEU A 149 14.92 14.57 8.21
N ARG A 150 16.19 14.38 8.60
CA ARG A 150 16.74 13.05 8.87
C ARG A 150 16.07 12.39 10.08
N GLN A 151 15.80 13.12 11.16
CA GLN A 151 15.13 12.58 12.35
C GLN A 151 13.73 12.04 12.01
N ILE A 152 13.01 12.72 11.14
CA ILE A 152 11.66 12.30 10.69
C ILE A 152 11.68 11.40 9.45
N ARG A 153 12.88 10.96 9.02
CA ARG A 153 13.10 10.09 7.84
C ARG A 153 12.64 10.70 6.50
N ALA A 154 12.47 11.99 6.45
CA ALA A 154 12.16 12.71 5.21
C ALA A 154 13.40 12.98 4.34
N TRP A 155 14.58 12.80 4.91
CA TRP A 155 15.88 12.92 4.25
C TRP A 155 16.73 11.69 4.57
N GLY A 156 17.37 11.11 3.56
CA GLY A 156 18.15 9.89 3.67
C GLY A 156 19.50 9.96 2.99
N ARG A 157 20.30 8.92 3.21
CA ARG A 157 21.54 8.67 2.49
C ARG A 157 21.56 7.21 2.02
N ASP A 158 21.69 7.03 0.71
CA ASP A 158 21.98 5.74 0.11
C ASP A 158 23.50 5.55 0.17
N ARG A 159 23.94 4.57 0.96
CA ARG A 159 25.37 4.29 1.17
C ARG A 159 25.99 3.53 0.01
N GLU A 160 25.19 2.74 -0.72
CA GLU A 160 25.69 1.94 -1.86
C GLU A 160 25.97 2.85 -3.04
N ARG A 161 25.07 3.82 -3.31
CA ARG A 161 25.20 4.77 -4.39
C ARG A 161 25.92 6.06 -4.00
N ASN A 162 26.21 6.21 -2.71
CA ASN A 162 26.78 7.42 -2.12
C ASN A 162 25.99 8.71 -2.48
N THR A 163 24.66 8.59 -2.55
CA THR A 163 23.75 9.71 -2.81
C THR A 163 23.04 10.10 -1.52
N GLU A 164 22.69 11.36 -1.41
CA GLU A 164 21.93 11.94 -0.29
C GLU A 164 20.87 12.86 -0.83
N GLY A 165 19.68 12.86 -0.22
CA GLY A 165 18.56 13.69 -0.68
C GLY A 165 17.26 13.35 0.05
N PRO A 166 16.14 13.95 -0.38
CA PRO A 166 14.85 13.61 0.16
C PRO A 166 14.52 12.14 -0.12
N THR A 167 13.90 11.50 0.86
CA THR A 167 13.30 10.18 0.63
C THR A 167 12.02 10.34 -0.19
N LEU A 168 11.49 9.25 -0.75
CA LEU A 168 10.21 9.31 -1.46
C LEU A 168 9.10 9.81 -0.52
N ALA A 169 9.04 9.33 0.72
CA ALA A 169 8.13 9.85 1.74
C ALA A 169 8.34 11.34 2.00
N GLY A 170 9.60 11.78 2.13
CA GLY A 170 9.94 13.19 2.32
C GLY A 170 9.47 14.08 1.17
N LEU A 171 9.67 13.61 -0.06
CA LEU A 171 9.20 14.32 -1.26
C LEU A 171 7.67 14.38 -1.32
N LEU A 172 6.97 13.28 -1.05
CA LEU A 172 5.51 13.24 -1.05
C LEU A 172 4.88 14.15 0.03
N VAL A 173 5.48 14.19 1.22
CA VAL A 173 4.93 14.93 2.37
C VAL A 173 5.31 16.41 2.34
N PHE A 174 6.53 16.75 1.91
CA PHE A 174 7.08 18.10 1.98
C PHE A 174 7.48 18.69 0.64
N GLY A 175 7.37 17.92 -0.45
CA GLY A 175 7.81 18.35 -1.78
C GLY A 175 7.02 19.54 -2.31
N ARG A 176 7.63 20.26 -3.25
CA ARG A 176 6.91 21.15 -4.15
C ARG A 176 6.08 20.31 -5.11
N GLU A 177 4.86 20.74 -5.41
CA GLU A 177 3.97 20.02 -6.33
C GLU A 177 4.67 19.67 -7.65
N ARG A 178 5.41 20.59 -8.21
CA ARG A 178 6.15 20.38 -9.46
C ARG A 178 7.17 19.25 -9.33
N SER A 179 7.96 19.26 -8.27
CA SER A 179 8.98 18.22 -8.01
C SER A 179 8.36 16.84 -7.76
N ILE A 180 7.21 16.81 -7.07
CA ILE A 180 6.44 15.55 -6.91
C ILE A 180 5.99 15.02 -8.28
N LEU A 181 5.43 15.89 -9.15
CA LEU A 181 4.96 15.50 -10.48
C LEU A 181 6.10 15.10 -11.42
N ASP A 182 7.28 15.72 -11.30
CA ASP A 182 8.46 15.33 -12.06
C ASP A 182 8.90 13.90 -11.71
N ARG A 183 8.76 13.48 -10.45
CA ARG A 183 9.08 12.10 -10.00
C ARG A 183 7.93 11.14 -10.20
N LEU A 184 6.71 11.58 -9.96
CA LEU A 184 5.46 10.80 -9.99
C LEU A 184 4.42 11.51 -10.87
N PRO A 185 4.50 11.39 -12.20
CA PRO A 185 3.64 12.15 -13.14
C PRO A 185 2.13 11.88 -12.99
N ARG A 186 1.78 10.82 -12.26
CA ARG A 186 0.37 10.45 -12.00
C ARG A 186 -0.07 10.76 -10.57
N PHE A 187 0.77 11.46 -9.80
CA PHE A 187 0.39 11.91 -8.47
C PHE A 187 -0.86 12.79 -8.56
N HIS A 188 -1.89 12.42 -7.82
CA HIS A 188 -3.14 13.17 -7.80
C HIS A 188 -3.79 13.06 -6.44
N LEU A 189 -4.22 14.21 -5.91
CA LEU A 189 -4.94 14.33 -4.65
C LEU A 189 -6.31 14.93 -4.94
N ASP A 190 -7.39 14.24 -4.58
CA ASP A 190 -8.75 14.70 -4.84
C ASP A 190 -9.70 14.21 -3.74
N TYR A 191 -10.12 15.11 -2.87
CA TYR A 191 -11.18 14.86 -1.90
C TYR A 191 -12.50 15.37 -2.47
N ARG A 192 -13.53 14.56 -2.40
CA ARG A 192 -14.88 14.89 -2.83
C ARG A 192 -15.90 14.51 -1.76
N GLU A 193 -16.71 15.46 -1.41
CA GLU A 193 -17.91 15.21 -0.63
C GLU A 193 -19.08 14.98 -1.57
N LEU A 194 -19.65 13.80 -1.52
CA LEU A 194 -20.81 13.45 -2.35
C LEU A 194 -22.09 14.07 -1.75
N PRO A 195 -23.02 14.53 -2.59
CA PRO A 195 -24.31 14.98 -2.12
C PRO A 195 -25.11 13.83 -1.50
N ASP A 196 -26.08 14.17 -0.67
CA ASP A 196 -27.00 13.19 -0.10
C ASP A 196 -27.72 12.41 -1.19
N VAL A 197 -28.07 11.15 -0.89
CA VAL A 197 -28.71 10.25 -1.85
C VAL A 197 -30.00 10.91 -2.40
N GLY A 198 -30.05 11.08 -3.72
CA GLY A 198 -31.18 11.72 -4.42
C GLY A 198 -31.03 13.22 -4.67
N MET A 199 -29.98 13.87 -4.19
CA MET A 199 -29.71 15.27 -4.50
C MET A 199 -28.94 15.41 -5.85
N PRO A 200 -29.28 16.39 -6.70
CA PRO A 200 -28.53 16.64 -7.93
C PRO A 200 -27.17 17.24 -7.63
N GLY A 201 -26.14 16.79 -8.35
CA GLY A 201 -24.78 17.33 -8.26
C GLY A 201 -23.72 16.26 -8.33
N ARG A 202 -22.53 16.63 -8.78
CA ARG A 202 -21.38 15.72 -8.82
C ARG A 202 -20.71 15.58 -7.46
N TRP A 203 -20.62 16.67 -6.72
CA TRP A 203 -20.06 16.79 -5.37
C TRP A 203 -20.64 18.01 -4.69
N ARG A 204 -20.68 17.97 -3.38
CA ARG A 204 -21.11 19.08 -2.52
C ARG A 204 -19.93 20.00 -2.20
N ASP A 205 -18.78 19.38 -1.96
CA ASP A 205 -17.51 20.08 -1.72
C ASP A 205 -16.33 19.27 -2.27
N ARG A 206 -15.20 19.96 -2.51
CA ARG A 206 -14.01 19.36 -3.13
C ARG A 206 -12.74 20.05 -2.66
N VAL A 207 -11.67 19.24 -2.44
CA VAL A 207 -10.30 19.73 -2.27
C VAL A 207 -9.43 19.05 -3.32
N TYR A 208 -8.82 19.83 -4.19
CA TYR A 208 -7.93 19.36 -5.25
C TYR A 208 -6.85 20.40 -5.53
N PRO A 209 -5.74 20.03 -6.18
CA PRO A 209 -4.72 20.96 -6.63
C PRO A 209 -5.30 21.96 -7.65
N ASP A 210 -5.45 23.21 -7.27
CA ASP A 210 -5.99 24.27 -8.10
C ASP A 210 -4.95 25.36 -8.41
N GLY A 211 -3.68 25.13 -8.01
CA GLY A 211 -2.58 26.06 -8.18
C GLY A 211 -2.51 27.19 -7.13
N THR A 212 -3.48 27.29 -6.23
CA THR A 212 -3.47 28.30 -5.16
C THR A 212 -2.66 27.90 -3.93
N TRP A 213 -2.28 26.64 -3.85
CA TRP A 213 -1.52 26.07 -2.74
C TRP A 213 -0.58 24.97 -3.21
N ASN A 214 0.44 24.67 -2.42
CA ASN A 214 1.40 23.62 -2.77
C ASN A 214 0.81 22.23 -2.45
N ALA A 215 0.50 21.46 -3.48
CA ALA A 215 -0.22 20.20 -3.38
C ALA A 215 0.71 19.04 -3.01
N ASN A 216 1.12 18.98 -1.75
CA ASN A 216 1.74 17.80 -1.14
C ASN A 216 0.78 17.13 -0.14
N ILE A 217 1.16 15.95 0.36
CA ILE A 217 0.29 15.16 1.24
C ILE A 217 -0.05 15.92 2.54
N LEU A 218 0.90 16.63 3.15
CA LEU A 218 0.63 17.35 4.41
C LEU A 218 -0.36 18.50 4.22
N GLU A 219 -0.15 19.32 3.19
CA GLU A 219 -1.05 20.44 2.90
C GLU A 219 -2.44 19.97 2.52
N PHE A 220 -2.54 18.88 1.75
CA PHE A 220 -3.82 18.25 1.43
C PHE A 220 -4.51 17.72 2.69
N TYR A 221 -3.78 16.95 3.52
CA TYR A 221 -4.30 16.43 4.77
C TYR A 221 -4.89 17.52 5.66
N LEU A 222 -4.15 18.62 5.87
CA LEU A 222 -4.59 19.71 6.72
C LEU A 222 -5.86 20.41 6.17
N ARG A 223 -5.97 20.56 4.87
CA ARG A 223 -7.14 21.15 4.21
C ARG A 223 -8.37 20.27 4.32
N VAL A 224 -8.21 18.97 4.07
CA VAL A 224 -9.32 18.01 4.20
C VAL A 224 -9.74 17.86 5.64
N GLN A 225 -8.77 17.78 6.58
CA GLN A 225 -9.07 17.70 8.01
C GLN A 225 -9.88 18.90 8.49
N ALA A 226 -9.53 20.11 8.09
CA ALA A 226 -10.28 21.32 8.43
C ALA A 226 -11.74 21.23 7.94
N LYS A 227 -11.96 20.82 6.68
CA LYS A 227 -13.31 20.64 6.14
C LYS A 227 -14.12 19.58 6.89
N LEU A 228 -13.51 18.43 7.17
CA LEU A 228 -14.17 17.36 7.93
C LEU A 228 -14.55 17.82 9.35
N HIS A 229 -13.72 18.67 9.97
CA HIS A 229 -14.00 19.21 11.29
C HIS A 229 -15.15 20.24 11.25
N ASP A 230 -15.18 21.10 10.25
CA ASP A 230 -16.21 22.16 10.13
C ASP A 230 -17.61 21.60 9.86
N GLN A 231 -17.70 20.43 9.24
CA GLN A 231 -18.96 19.79 8.87
C GLN A 231 -19.62 18.99 10.00
N LEU A 232 -18.85 18.61 11.01
CA LEU A 232 -19.38 17.82 12.11
C LEU A 232 -19.87 18.72 13.25
N PRO A 233 -21.14 18.60 13.68
CA PRO A 233 -21.62 19.32 14.83
C PRO A 233 -20.82 18.89 16.07
N LEU A 234 -20.22 19.86 16.75
CA LEU A 234 -19.58 19.65 18.05
C LEU A 234 -20.67 19.67 19.12
N PRO A 235 -21.11 18.52 19.67
CA PRO A 235 -21.98 18.54 20.80
C PRO A 235 -21.24 19.20 21.97
N PHE A 236 -21.90 20.13 22.65
CA PHE A 236 -21.36 20.71 23.86
C PHE A 236 -21.20 19.61 24.93
N SER A 237 -19.98 19.12 25.09
CA SER A 237 -19.64 18.15 26.13
C SER A 237 -18.41 18.59 26.88
N LEU A 238 -18.48 18.51 28.21
CA LEU A 238 -17.34 18.75 29.08
C LEU A 238 -16.68 17.41 29.41
N ALA A 239 -15.37 17.35 29.32
CA ALA A 239 -14.61 16.23 29.86
C ALA A 239 -14.69 16.22 31.38
N SER A 240 -14.32 15.11 32.03
CA SER A 240 -14.32 14.97 33.49
C SER A 240 -13.49 16.01 34.22
N ASN A 241 -12.59 16.70 33.54
CA ASN A 241 -11.77 17.81 34.05
C ASN A 241 -12.35 19.22 33.75
N LEU A 242 -13.63 19.30 33.36
CA LEU A 242 -14.34 20.53 32.99
C LEU A 242 -13.78 21.23 31.71
N LEU A 243 -12.85 20.62 30.99
CA LEU A 243 -12.38 21.14 29.72
C LEU A 243 -13.32 20.71 28.59
N ARG A 244 -13.57 21.64 27.65
CA ARG A 244 -14.37 21.34 26.46
C ARG A 244 -13.69 20.22 25.65
N ARG A 245 -14.48 19.22 25.28
CA ARG A 245 -14.03 18.24 24.29
C ARG A 245 -14.21 18.84 22.90
N ASP A 246 -13.10 19.12 22.24
CA ASP A 246 -13.10 19.68 20.88
C ASP A 246 -13.17 18.59 19.78
N GLU A 247 -13.04 17.32 20.16
CA GLU A 247 -13.13 16.19 19.23
C GLU A 247 -14.12 15.13 19.75
N THR A 248 -14.92 14.58 18.87
CA THR A 248 -15.78 13.43 19.13
C THR A 248 -15.15 12.15 18.58
N PRO A 249 -15.59 10.94 18.96
CA PRO A 249 -15.17 9.69 18.35
C PRO A 249 -15.31 9.66 16.83
N VAL A 250 -16.30 10.40 16.28
CA VAL A 250 -16.50 10.52 14.83
C VAL A 250 -15.36 11.32 14.19
N HIS A 251 -14.92 12.43 14.81
CA HIS A 251 -13.75 13.19 14.32
C HIS A 251 -12.48 12.33 14.33
N GLU A 252 -12.29 11.55 15.40
CA GLU A 252 -11.14 10.63 15.50
C GLU A 252 -11.19 9.56 14.40
N ALA A 253 -12.37 8.94 14.18
CA ALA A 253 -12.55 7.92 13.16
C ALA A 253 -12.32 8.47 11.74
N LEU A 254 -12.83 9.66 11.41
CA LEU A 254 -12.63 10.29 10.11
C LEU A 254 -11.18 10.69 9.88
N ARG A 255 -10.51 11.21 10.92
CA ARG A 255 -9.07 11.52 10.86
C ARG A 255 -8.25 10.26 10.60
N GLU A 256 -8.53 9.19 11.32
CA GLU A 256 -7.88 7.88 11.12
C GLU A 256 -8.12 7.35 9.71
N ALA A 257 -9.36 7.39 9.21
CA ALA A 257 -9.69 6.97 7.86
C ALA A 257 -8.96 7.80 6.80
N LEU A 258 -8.87 9.13 6.97
CA LEU A 258 -8.13 10.02 6.08
C LEU A 258 -6.64 9.69 6.09
N VAL A 259 -6.02 9.54 7.27
CA VAL A 259 -4.62 9.15 7.39
C VAL A 259 -4.37 7.81 6.73
N ASN A 260 -5.21 6.80 7.01
CA ASN A 260 -5.07 5.47 6.42
C ASN A 260 -5.19 5.50 4.89
N SER A 261 -6.11 6.30 4.34
CA SER A 261 -6.22 6.44 2.88
C SER A 261 -4.96 7.06 2.25
N LEU A 262 -4.32 8.00 2.92
CA LEU A 262 -3.10 8.65 2.42
C LEU A 262 -1.85 7.76 2.55
N ILE A 263 -1.68 7.07 3.68
CA ILE A 263 -0.48 6.26 3.92
C ILE A 263 -0.48 4.91 3.19
N HIS A 264 -1.65 4.41 2.82
CA HIS A 264 -1.78 3.15 2.08
C HIS A 264 -2.00 3.34 0.58
N ALA A 265 -2.06 4.59 0.11
CA ALA A 265 -2.20 4.90 -1.31
C ALA A 265 -0.93 4.49 -2.09
N ASP A 266 -1.14 3.92 -3.27
CA ASP A 266 -0.07 3.66 -4.22
C ASP A 266 0.08 4.84 -5.19
N TYR A 267 0.96 5.76 -4.86
CA TYR A 267 1.23 6.95 -5.67
C TYR A 267 2.01 6.65 -6.96
N THR A 268 2.47 5.42 -7.17
CA THR A 268 3.30 5.04 -8.33
C THR A 268 2.47 4.54 -9.51
N THR A 269 1.30 3.97 -9.29
CA THR A 269 0.49 3.32 -10.33
C THR A 269 -0.55 4.22 -10.97
N GLY A 270 -0.88 5.35 -10.37
CA GLY A 270 -1.86 6.31 -10.92
C GLY A 270 -3.30 5.80 -10.95
N ASN A 271 -3.59 4.70 -10.31
CA ASN A 271 -4.94 4.30 -9.99
C ASN A 271 -5.27 4.96 -8.64
N GLY A 272 -5.98 6.09 -8.70
CA GLY A 272 -6.53 6.71 -7.50
C GLY A 272 -7.36 5.69 -6.72
N ILE A 273 -7.35 5.84 -5.40
CA ILE A 273 -8.24 5.09 -4.49
C ILE A 273 -9.64 5.62 -4.68
#